data_e37009d97c164d20de06b62080dc0fd7
#
_entry.id   e37009d97c164d20de06b62080dc0fd7
#
_cell.length_a   1.000
_cell.length_b   1.000
_cell.length_c   1.000
_cell.angle_alpha   90.00
_cell.angle_beta   90.00
_cell.angle_gamma   90.00
#
_symmetry.space_group_name_H-M   'P 1'
#
loop_
_entity.id
_entity.type
_entity.pdbx_description
1 polymer ?
#
loop_
_entity_poly.entity_id
_entity_poly.type
_entity_poly.pdbx_seq_one_letter_code
_entity_poly.pdbx_strand_id
1 'polypeptide(L)'
;MGENTEKKKALEAAMSQIEKQFGKGSVMKLGEFKAMEIEAIPTGALSLDIALGIGGVPRGRIIEIFGPESSGKTTLALHIIAEAQKQGGEAAFIDAEHALDPVYSRKLGVDIDNLIVSQPDTGEQALEIT
;
A
#
# COMPACT_ATOMS: atom_id res chain seq x y z
N MET A 1 33.57 -14.55 30.97
CA MET A 1 32.46 -13.57 31.02
C MET A 1 32.89 -12.14 30.60
N GLY A 2 34.14 -11.74 30.70
CA GLY A 2 34.59 -10.36 30.32
C GLY A 2 34.68 -10.05 28.84
N GLU A 3 35.04 -11.01 28.00
CA GLU A 3 35.32 -10.79 26.56
C GLU A 3 34.07 -10.43 25.73
N ASN A 4 32.91 -10.95 26.14
CA ASN A 4 31.64 -10.65 25.47
C ASN A 4 31.11 -9.24 25.78
N THR A 5 31.44 -8.71 26.94
CA THR A 5 31.04 -7.36 27.38
C THR A 5 31.85 -6.28 26.68
N GLU A 6 33.14 -6.50 26.42
CA GLU A 6 34.01 -5.57 25.70
C GLU A 6 33.65 -5.50 24.21
N LYS A 7 33.36 -6.64 23.58
CA LYS A 7 32.88 -6.70 22.19
C LYS A 7 31.56 -5.95 22.03
N LYS A 8 30.64 -6.08 22.99
CA LYS A 8 29.36 -5.40 22.98
C LYS A 8 29.51 -3.88 23.11
N LYS A 9 30.37 -3.41 24.01
CA LYS A 9 30.69 -1.98 24.15
C LYS A 9 31.33 -1.40 22.90
N ALA A 10 32.26 -2.13 22.29
CA ALA A 10 32.92 -1.71 21.04
C ALA A 10 31.90 -1.60 19.89
N LEU A 11 30.96 -2.53 19.79
CA LEU A 11 29.88 -2.47 18.79
C LEU A 11 28.97 -1.26 19.02
N GLU A 12 28.55 -1.01 20.26
CA GLU A 12 27.71 0.15 20.60
C GLU A 12 28.43 1.48 20.30
N ALA A 13 29.72 1.56 20.57
CA ALA A 13 30.52 2.73 20.23
C ALA A 13 30.60 2.95 18.72
N ALA A 14 30.81 1.88 17.94
CA ALA A 14 30.84 1.95 16.48
C ALA A 14 29.49 2.39 15.90
N MET A 15 28.38 1.84 16.40
CA MET A 15 27.03 2.25 15.98
C MET A 15 26.78 3.73 16.29
N SER A 16 27.13 4.18 17.49
CA SER A 16 27.02 5.59 17.88
C SER A 16 27.84 6.53 17.01
N GLN A 17 29.02 6.11 16.58
CA GLN A 17 29.86 6.89 15.67
C GLN A 17 29.23 7.02 14.27
N ILE A 18 28.65 5.94 13.75
CA ILE A 18 27.92 5.95 12.48
C ILE A 18 26.71 6.88 12.57
N GLU A 19 25.93 6.80 13.63
CA GLU A 19 24.78 7.69 13.83
C GLU A 19 25.16 9.17 13.92
N LYS A 20 26.31 9.49 14.54
CA LYS A 20 26.82 10.87 14.57
C LYS A 20 27.22 11.38 13.19
N GLN A 21 27.72 10.51 12.33
CA GLN A 21 28.21 10.88 11.01
C GLN A 21 27.11 10.93 9.96
N PHE A 22 26.14 10.01 10.02
CA PHE A 22 25.12 9.82 8.99
C PHE A 22 23.69 10.14 9.45
N GLY A 23 23.51 10.50 10.71
CA GLY A 23 22.21 10.80 11.31
C GLY A 23 21.65 9.66 12.15
N LYS A 24 20.77 10.04 13.09
CA LYS A 24 20.12 9.10 14.01
C LYS A 24 19.23 8.11 13.23
N GLY A 25 19.40 6.81 13.51
CA GLY A 25 18.67 5.74 12.84
C GLY A 25 19.32 5.26 11.54
N SER A 26 20.54 5.75 11.19
CA SER A 26 21.31 5.26 10.03
C SER A 26 21.81 3.83 10.19
N VAL A 27 21.90 3.34 11.42
CA VAL A 27 22.22 1.95 11.77
C VAL A 27 21.36 1.51 12.93
N MET A 28 20.82 0.29 12.87
CA MET A 28 19.99 -0.27 13.93
C MET A 28 20.03 -1.80 13.91
N LYS A 29 19.71 -2.43 15.01
CA LYS A 29 19.53 -3.88 15.03
C LYS A 29 18.14 -4.22 14.48
N LEU A 30 18.06 -5.20 13.59
CA LEU A 30 16.81 -5.60 12.95
C LEU A 30 15.72 -5.98 13.97
N GLY A 31 16.08 -6.56 15.12
CA GLY A 31 15.13 -6.89 16.18
C GLY A 31 14.63 -5.69 17.00
N GLU A 32 15.28 -4.52 16.89
CA GLU A 32 14.86 -3.26 17.50
C GLU A 32 13.97 -2.44 16.55
N PHE A 33 13.82 -2.89 15.31
CA PHE A 33 12.90 -2.31 14.34
C PHE A 33 11.48 -2.53 14.88
N LYS A 34 10.88 -1.49 15.49
CA LYS A 34 9.44 -1.49 15.73
C LYS A 34 8.82 -1.62 14.35
N ALA A 35 8.11 -2.73 14.10
CA ALA A 35 7.28 -2.85 12.91
C ALA A 35 6.46 -1.57 12.84
N MET A 36 6.73 -0.72 11.82
CA MET A 36 5.92 0.46 11.60
C MET A 36 4.51 -0.05 11.40
N GLU A 37 3.55 0.43 12.18
CA GLU A 37 2.14 0.20 11.92
C GLU A 37 1.87 0.79 10.53
N ILE A 38 1.77 -0.10 9.55
CA ILE A 38 1.47 0.29 8.19
C ILE A 38 -0.05 0.41 8.11
N GLU A 39 -0.54 1.60 7.90
CA GLU A 39 -1.96 1.80 7.61
C GLU A 39 -2.32 1.08 6.32
N ALA A 40 -3.41 0.33 6.35
CA ALA A 40 -3.89 -0.46 5.23
C ALA A 40 -5.34 -0.12 4.89
N ILE A 41 -5.67 -0.29 3.60
CA ILE A 41 -7.05 -0.27 3.10
C ILE A 41 -7.45 -1.73 2.91
N PRO A 42 -8.51 -2.23 3.56
CA PRO A 42 -9.00 -3.58 3.34
C PRO A 42 -9.34 -3.83 1.87
N THR A 43 -9.16 -5.05 1.41
CA THR A 43 -9.52 -5.43 0.04
C THR A 43 -11.01 -5.77 -0.11
N GLY A 44 -11.74 -5.89 1.00
CA GLY A 44 -13.10 -6.41 1.02
C GLY A 44 -13.19 -7.94 1.00
N ALA A 45 -12.07 -8.64 0.87
CA ALA A 45 -11.97 -10.09 0.92
C ALA A 45 -11.14 -10.50 2.16
N LEU A 46 -11.79 -11.01 3.19
CA LEU A 46 -11.16 -11.33 4.48
C LEU A 46 -9.97 -12.28 4.35
N SER A 47 -10.07 -13.30 3.51
CA SER A 47 -8.99 -14.26 3.30
C SER A 47 -7.75 -13.63 2.65
N LEU A 48 -7.95 -12.68 1.75
CA LEU A 48 -6.87 -11.93 1.11
C LEU A 48 -6.23 -10.96 2.12
N ASP A 49 -7.03 -10.25 2.91
CA ASP A 49 -6.55 -9.32 3.93
C ASP A 49 -5.66 -10.03 4.97
N ILE A 50 -6.05 -11.24 5.38
CA ILE A 50 -5.26 -12.10 6.26
C ILE A 50 -3.96 -12.53 5.57
N ALA A 51 -4.03 -12.96 4.32
CA ALA A 51 -2.87 -13.42 3.56
C ALA A 51 -1.83 -12.31 3.33
N LEU A 52 -2.27 -11.06 3.17
CA LEU A 52 -1.39 -9.89 3.03
C LEU A 52 -0.67 -9.51 4.34
N GLY A 53 -1.14 -9.98 5.47
CA GLY A 53 -0.47 -9.84 6.78
C GLY A 53 -0.67 -8.49 7.47
N ILE A 54 -1.08 -7.45 6.74
CA ILE A 54 -1.33 -6.08 7.27
C ILE A 54 -2.82 -5.71 7.26
N GLY A 55 -3.69 -6.66 6.91
CA GLY A 55 -5.14 -6.44 6.86
C GLY A 55 -5.66 -5.75 5.61
N GLY A 56 -4.87 -5.69 4.55
CA GLY A 56 -5.25 -5.08 3.28
C GLY A 56 -4.07 -4.63 2.45
N VAL A 57 -4.28 -3.67 1.57
CA VAL A 57 -3.22 -3.03 0.77
C VAL A 57 -2.63 -1.83 1.52
N PRO A 58 -1.30 -1.62 1.48
CA PRO A 58 -0.66 -0.54 2.23
C PRO A 58 -1.03 0.84 1.67
N ARG A 59 -1.31 1.79 2.55
CA ARG A 59 -1.49 3.19 2.18
C ARG A 59 -0.18 3.82 1.73
N GLY A 60 -0.26 4.75 0.79
CA GLY A 60 0.89 5.51 0.30
C GLY A 60 1.91 4.68 -0.48
N ARG A 61 1.47 3.58 -1.08
CA ARG A 61 2.30 2.71 -1.92
C ARG A 61 1.65 2.49 -3.28
N ILE A 62 2.47 2.25 -4.29
CA ILE A 62 2.02 1.75 -5.59
C ILE A 62 1.83 0.24 -5.46
N ILE A 63 0.65 -0.24 -5.83
CA ILE A 63 0.28 -1.66 -5.79
C ILE A 63 0.01 -2.12 -7.21
N GLU A 64 0.72 -3.16 -7.64
CA GLU A 64 0.48 -3.81 -8.91
C GLU A 64 -0.43 -5.03 -8.72
N ILE A 65 -1.54 -5.08 -9.48
CA ILE A 65 -2.45 -6.22 -9.54
C ILE A 65 -2.40 -6.77 -10.95
N PHE A 66 -1.91 -7.99 -11.11
CA PHE A 66 -1.73 -8.62 -12.41
C PHE A 66 -2.35 -10.00 -12.48
N GLY A 67 -2.65 -10.45 -13.69
CA GLY A 67 -3.26 -11.75 -13.96
C GLY A 67 -3.88 -11.77 -15.36
N PRO A 68 -4.40 -12.94 -15.79
CA PRO A 68 -5.06 -13.09 -17.07
C PRO A 68 -6.35 -12.28 -17.15
N GLU A 69 -6.88 -12.12 -18.35
CA GLU A 69 -8.19 -11.50 -18.55
C GLU A 69 -9.28 -12.21 -17.75
N SER A 70 -10.29 -11.47 -17.32
CA SER A 70 -11.42 -11.96 -16.52
C SER A 70 -11.03 -12.70 -15.23
N SER A 71 -9.87 -12.39 -14.65
CA SER A 71 -9.40 -12.97 -13.39
C SER A 71 -9.86 -12.22 -12.14
N GLY A 72 -10.58 -11.10 -12.30
CA GLY A 72 -11.09 -10.30 -11.18
C GLY A 72 -10.22 -9.12 -10.76
N LYS A 73 -9.22 -8.71 -11.56
CA LYS A 73 -8.35 -7.56 -11.25
C LYS A 73 -9.13 -6.28 -11.01
N THR A 74 -10.00 -5.91 -11.95
CA THR A 74 -10.86 -4.71 -11.83
C THR A 74 -11.86 -4.85 -10.68
N THR A 75 -12.44 -6.02 -10.49
CA THR A 75 -13.33 -6.30 -9.36
C THR A 75 -12.62 -6.06 -8.03
N LEU A 76 -11.40 -6.55 -7.87
CA LEU A 76 -10.60 -6.33 -6.67
C LEU A 76 -10.28 -4.85 -6.47
N ALA A 77 -9.90 -4.13 -7.52
CA ALA A 77 -9.63 -2.70 -7.47
C ALA A 77 -10.87 -1.90 -7.03
N LEU A 78 -12.05 -2.24 -7.57
CA LEU A 78 -13.32 -1.60 -7.18
C LEU A 78 -13.69 -1.88 -5.71
N HIS A 79 -13.44 -3.08 -5.20
CA HIS A 79 -13.62 -3.39 -3.78
C HIS A 79 -12.69 -2.55 -2.89
N ILE A 80 -11.42 -2.39 -3.27
CA ILE A 80 -10.47 -1.55 -2.54
C ILE A 80 -10.93 -0.09 -2.53
N ILE A 81 -11.43 0.42 -3.67
CA ILE A 81 -12.02 1.75 -3.75
C ILE A 81 -13.22 1.88 -2.79
N ALA A 82 -14.14 0.91 -2.80
CA ALA A 82 -15.28 0.93 -1.91
C ALA A 82 -14.87 0.96 -0.43
N GLU A 83 -13.87 0.19 -0.05
CA GLU A 83 -13.34 0.19 1.32
C GLU A 83 -12.63 1.52 1.67
N ALA A 84 -11.89 2.12 0.74
CA ALA A 84 -11.30 3.43 0.94
C ALA A 84 -12.36 4.53 1.15
N GLN A 85 -13.43 4.51 0.36
CA GLN A 85 -14.55 5.45 0.49
C GLN A 85 -15.29 5.28 1.82
N LYS A 86 -15.52 4.04 2.28
CA LYS A 86 -16.10 3.76 3.62
C LYS A 86 -15.27 4.34 4.76
N GLN A 87 -13.96 4.48 4.59
CA GLN A 87 -13.07 5.12 5.55
C GLN A 87 -13.03 6.65 5.43
N GLY A 88 -13.89 7.24 4.58
CA GLY A 88 -13.94 8.68 4.33
C GLY A 88 -12.85 9.19 3.37
N GLY A 89 -12.21 8.29 2.62
CA GLY A 89 -11.22 8.64 1.60
C GLY A 89 -11.87 9.02 0.27
N GLU A 90 -11.21 9.91 -0.46
CA GLU A 90 -11.50 10.24 -1.85
C GLU A 90 -10.87 9.18 -2.76
N ALA A 91 -11.54 8.86 -3.88
CA ALA A 91 -11.05 7.89 -4.83
C ALA A 91 -11.20 8.38 -6.26
N ALA A 92 -10.24 8.03 -7.11
CA ALA A 92 -10.29 8.24 -8.55
C ALA A 92 -10.03 6.93 -9.29
N PHE A 93 -10.68 6.74 -10.41
CA PHE A 93 -10.51 5.59 -11.29
C PHE A 93 -10.13 6.09 -12.69
N ILE A 94 -8.94 5.71 -13.13
CA ILE A 94 -8.45 6.03 -14.48
C ILE A 94 -8.70 4.80 -15.35
N ASP A 95 -9.72 4.86 -16.20
CA ASP A 95 -10.24 3.75 -17.01
C ASP A 95 -9.76 3.84 -18.47
N ALA A 96 -8.56 3.35 -18.71
CA ALA A 96 -7.98 3.30 -20.06
C ALA A 96 -8.64 2.24 -20.97
N GLU A 97 -9.36 1.27 -20.41
CA GLU A 97 -10.08 0.22 -21.15
C GLU A 97 -11.49 0.64 -21.55
N HIS A 98 -12.01 1.74 -20.99
CA HIS A 98 -13.39 2.22 -21.17
C HIS A 98 -14.46 1.15 -20.82
N ALA A 99 -14.15 0.34 -19.80
CA ALA A 99 -14.96 -0.83 -19.45
C ALA A 99 -15.62 -0.73 -18.06
N LEU A 100 -15.54 0.43 -17.40
CA LEU A 100 -16.13 0.64 -16.09
C LEU A 100 -17.67 0.60 -16.19
N ASP A 101 -18.30 -0.34 -15.48
CA ASP A 101 -19.76 -0.45 -15.36
C ASP A 101 -20.22 0.19 -14.03
N PRO A 102 -20.95 1.32 -14.08
CA PRO A 102 -21.43 1.99 -12.87
C PRO A 102 -22.42 1.14 -12.06
N VAL A 103 -23.27 0.35 -12.72
CA VAL A 103 -24.26 -0.51 -12.05
C VAL A 103 -23.56 -1.62 -11.27
N TYR A 104 -22.57 -2.24 -11.90
CA TYR A 104 -21.75 -3.26 -11.25
C TYR A 104 -20.92 -2.69 -10.11
N SER A 105 -20.27 -1.54 -10.32
CA SER A 105 -19.49 -0.85 -9.30
C SER A 105 -20.32 -0.52 -8.06
N ARG A 106 -21.53 -0.03 -8.24
CA ARG A 106 -22.48 0.23 -7.13
C ARG A 106 -22.82 -1.04 -6.36
N LYS A 107 -23.02 -2.17 -7.05
CA LYS A 107 -23.27 -3.47 -6.40
C LYS A 107 -22.09 -3.97 -5.56
N LEU A 108 -20.87 -3.61 -5.94
CA LEU A 108 -19.67 -3.91 -5.16
C LEU A 108 -19.48 -2.98 -3.95
N GLY A 109 -20.31 -1.96 -3.81
CA GLY A 109 -20.29 -1.03 -2.70
C GLY A 109 -19.57 0.28 -2.98
N VAL A 110 -19.18 0.54 -4.24
CA VAL A 110 -18.59 1.82 -4.64
C VAL A 110 -19.63 2.92 -4.60
N ASP A 111 -19.33 4.02 -3.94
CA ASP A 111 -20.07 5.27 -4.04
C ASP A 111 -19.73 5.93 -5.37
N ILE A 112 -20.53 5.62 -6.40
CA ILE A 112 -20.28 6.09 -7.77
C ILE A 112 -20.58 7.58 -7.94
N ASP A 113 -21.38 8.17 -7.06
CA ASP A 113 -21.75 9.58 -7.14
C ASP A 113 -20.57 10.48 -6.70
N ASN A 114 -19.66 9.94 -5.87
CA ASN A 114 -18.45 10.61 -5.40
C ASN A 114 -17.14 10.01 -5.99
N LEU A 115 -17.24 9.03 -6.88
CA LEU A 115 -16.06 8.48 -7.57
C LEU A 115 -15.64 9.37 -8.72
N ILE A 116 -14.41 9.86 -8.70
CA ILE A 116 -13.82 10.61 -9.81
C ILE A 116 -13.39 9.60 -10.88
N VAL A 117 -13.86 9.79 -12.12
CA VAL A 117 -13.53 8.89 -13.24
C VAL A 117 -12.93 9.68 -14.37
N SER A 118 -11.84 9.18 -14.94
CA SER A 118 -11.26 9.66 -16.19
C SER A 118 -11.10 8.48 -17.15
N GLN A 119 -11.38 8.73 -18.43
CA GLN A 119 -11.29 7.72 -19.50
C GLN A 119 -10.34 8.23 -20.58
N PRO A 120 -9.01 8.18 -20.37
CA PRO A 120 -8.02 8.62 -21.33
C PRO A 120 -7.96 7.68 -22.54
N ASP A 121 -7.59 8.21 -23.68
CA ASP A 121 -7.43 7.43 -24.92
C ASP A 121 -6.06 6.78 -25.05
N THR A 122 -5.06 7.29 -24.32
CA THR A 122 -3.67 6.81 -24.36
C THR A 122 -3.10 6.62 -22.94
N GLY A 123 -2.06 5.79 -22.84
CA GLY A 123 -1.35 5.58 -21.57
C GLY A 123 -0.64 6.85 -21.08
N GLU A 124 -0.11 7.66 -21.99
CA GLU A 124 0.52 8.94 -21.69
C GLU A 124 -0.47 9.90 -21.03
N GLN A 125 -1.69 10.03 -21.59
CA GLN A 125 -2.75 10.84 -20.98
C GLN A 125 -3.15 10.31 -19.60
N ALA A 126 -3.22 9.00 -19.42
CA ALA A 126 -3.53 8.40 -18.13
C ALA A 126 -2.51 8.79 -17.07
N LEU A 127 -1.21 8.77 -17.40
CA LEU A 127 -0.14 9.17 -16.50
C LEU A 127 -0.11 10.67 -16.21
N GLU A 128 -0.49 11.50 -17.18
CA GLU A 128 -0.58 12.97 -16.99
C GLU A 128 -1.76 13.37 -16.10
N ILE A 129 -2.84 12.58 -16.10
CA ILE A 129 -4.05 12.83 -15.30
C ILE A 129 -3.86 12.39 -13.86
N THR A 130 -3.03 11.36 -13.60
CA THR A 130 -2.76 10.80 -12.27
C THR A 130 -1.82 11.68 -11.46
#